data_3f1b961344ddcd0c6bd963270593614d
#
_entry.id   3f1b961344ddcd0c6bd963270593614d
#
_cell.length_a   1.000
_cell.length_b   1.000
_cell.length_c   1.000
_cell.angle_alpha   90.00
_cell.angle_beta   90.00
_cell.angle_gamma   90.00
#
_symmetry.space_group_name_H-M   'P 1'
#
loop_
_entity.id
_entity.type
_entity.pdbx_description
1 polymer ?
#
loop_
_entity_poly.entity_id
_entity_poly.type
_entity_poly.pdbx_seq_one_letter_code
_entity_poly.pdbx_strand_id
1 'polypeptide(L)'
;MKIACIGTGFVGVVTTAVFASHGHEVAGLDIDENKVASLSKGQVPFFEPGLNELLNKTLVSGNLTFTTSYQEAITDAEIILIMVGTPSAADGQADLKYVLATAESMAPYLKEDAIVVIKSTVPPGTNKKIEKILKQKAKVSFTTASVPEFLREGTAVEDTLHPSRVVIGSTNKKAADKLAQLHRPLSDRIIVMKPESAQMSKYAANTYLATRITFINQVADLCEKNGADIQEVIAGIGEDSRIGDHYWYPGFGYGGSCFPKDVSELAAYSRTVGESDNLMNKVHDLNQARTPYLMEKLGKKVGGWKNKKVAILGLSFKPNTDDTREAPSIAIINHLQQNGAEVTGFDPMAKWRGDSTNFSQKESVVEAVAEADVIIAVIEWPEIVSFDFSKTKLDKQQFFIDGRNQFEPSILINNNYTYLGIGRK
;
A
#
# COMPACT_ATOMS: atom_id res chain seq x y z
N MET A 1 16.72 -18.13 16.44
CA MET A 1 15.48 -18.91 16.26
C MET A 1 15.40 -19.38 14.82
N LYS A 2 14.77 -20.55 14.58
CA LYS A 2 14.45 -20.99 13.23
C LYS A 2 13.04 -20.53 12.85
N ILE A 3 12.91 -19.80 11.76
CA ILE A 3 11.66 -19.13 11.33
C ILE A 3 11.33 -19.53 9.90
N ALA A 4 10.10 -19.95 9.65
CA ALA A 4 9.56 -20.12 8.29
C ALA A 4 8.65 -18.95 7.93
N CYS A 5 8.87 -18.36 6.77
CA CYS A 5 8.11 -17.24 6.23
C CYS A 5 7.37 -17.69 4.95
N ILE A 6 6.07 -17.93 5.03
CA ILE A 6 5.27 -18.48 3.92
C ILE A 6 4.57 -17.36 3.15
N GLY A 7 4.88 -17.26 1.88
CA GLY A 7 4.49 -16.17 0.99
C GLY A 7 5.59 -15.11 0.91
N THR A 8 6.27 -15.05 -0.24
CA THR A 8 7.35 -14.11 -0.53
C THR A 8 6.86 -12.96 -1.44
N GLY A 9 5.69 -12.42 -1.11
CA GLY A 9 5.23 -11.14 -1.64
C GLY A 9 5.99 -9.98 -0.97
N PHE A 10 5.50 -8.76 -1.15
CA PHE A 10 6.14 -7.55 -0.65
C PHE A 10 6.46 -7.64 0.86
N VAL A 11 5.44 -7.87 1.69
CA VAL A 11 5.59 -8.03 3.16
C VAL A 11 6.50 -9.20 3.50
N GLY A 12 6.37 -10.32 2.75
CA GLY A 12 7.12 -11.54 3.01
C GLY A 12 8.61 -11.36 2.81
N VAL A 13 9.05 -10.82 1.67
CA VAL A 13 10.49 -10.63 1.40
C VAL A 13 11.11 -9.67 2.40
N VAL A 14 10.45 -8.53 2.68
CA VAL A 14 10.94 -7.55 3.66
C VAL A 14 11.08 -8.17 5.05
N THR A 15 10.04 -8.84 5.54
CA THR A 15 10.04 -9.48 6.87
C THR A 15 11.12 -10.57 6.96
N THR A 16 11.27 -11.38 5.92
CA THR A 16 12.25 -12.47 5.84
C THR A 16 13.67 -11.93 5.92
N ALA A 17 13.99 -10.90 5.13
CA ALA A 17 15.31 -10.27 5.11
C ALA A 17 15.63 -9.58 6.45
N VAL A 18 14.66 -8.87 7.07
CA VAL A 18 14.87 -8.20 8.36
C VAL A 18 15.13 -9.20 9.46
N PHE A 19 14.36 -10.28 9.59
CA PHE A 19 14.63 -11.27 10.64
C PHE A 19 15.97 -12.00 10.42
N ALA A 20 16.33 -12.33 9.20
CA ALA A 20 17.63 -12.92 8.87
C ALA A 20 18.78 -11.96 9.22
N SER A 21 18.63 -10.65 9.02
CA SER A 21 19.65 -9.65 9.38
C SER A 21 19.87 -9.51 10.89
N HIS A 22 18.91 -9.94 11.71
CA HIS A 22 19.01 -10.00 13.17
C HIS A 22 19.53 -11.35 13.67
N GLY A 23 20.15 -12.18 12.82
CA GLY A 23 20.80 -13.42 13.17
C GLY A 23 19.84 -14.60 13.40
N HIS A 24 18.61 -14.52 12.90
CA HIS A 24 17.70 -15.67 12.86
C HIS A 24 17.97 -16.50 11.61
N GLU A 25 17.79 -17.81 11.71
CA GLU A 25 17.81 -18.73 10.58
C GLU A 25 16.39 -18.72 9.94
N VAL A 26 16.28 -18.16 8.74
CA VAL A 26 15.00 -17.88 8.11
C VAL A 26 14.86 -18.61 6.78
N ALA A 27 13.78 -19.35 6.62
CA ALA A 27 13.39 -19.95 5.35
C ALA A 27 12.19 -19.21 4.74
N GLY A 28 12.38 -18.58 3.59
CA GLY A 28 11.31 -18.00 2.79
C GLY A 28 10.71 -19.06 1.88
N LEU A 29 9.39 -19.29 1.97
CA LEU A 29 8.69 -20.25 1.15
C LEU A 29 7.70 -19.54 0.22
N ASP A 30 7.75 -19.87 -1.07
CA ASP A 30 6.70 -19.50 -2.03
C ASP A 30 6.43 -20.69 -2.97
N ILE A 31 5.23 -20.77 -3.51
CA ILE A 31 4.86 -21.83 -4.48
C ILE A 31 5.35 -21.53 -5.90
N ASP A 32 5.77 -20.29 -6.17
CA ASP A 32 6.28 -19.85 -7.47
C ASP A 32 7.79 -20.11 -7.57
N GLU A 33 8.16 -21.12 -8.35
CA GLU A 33 9.54 -21.53 -8.57
C GLU A 33 10.40 -20.41 -9.18
N ASN A 34 9.85 -19.61 -10.09
CA ASN A 34 10.58 -18.50 -10.71
C ASN A 34 10.91 -17.40 -9.69
N LYS A 35 9.95 -17.08 -8.81
CA LYS A 35 10.15 -16.15 -7.73
C LYS A 35 11.20 -16.63 -6.74
N VAL A 36 11.12 -17.88 -6.32
CA VAL A 36 12.11 -18.52 -5.44
C VAL A 36 13.50 -18.47 -6.06
N ALA A 37 13.61 -18.84 -7.35
CA ALA A 37 14.88 -18.81 -8.08
C ALA A 37 15.48 -17.40 -8.19
N SER A 38 14.65 -16.37 -8.41
CA SER A 38 15.09 -14.96 -8.46
C SER A 38 15.54 -14.47 -7.08
N LEU A 39 14.74 -14.71 -6.04
CA LEU A 39 15.06 -14.30 -4.67
C LEU A 39 16.33 -15.00 -4.14
N SER A 40 16.53 -16.27 -4.47
CA SER A 40 17.76 -17.01 -4.13
C SER A 40 19.03 -16.44 -4.78
N LYS A 41 18.89 -15.66 -5.85
CA LYS A 41 19.96 -14.90 -6.51
C LYS A 41 20.06 -13.45 -6.02
N GLY A 42 19.30 -13.07 -5.01
CA GLY A 42 19.26 -11.71 -4.49
C GLY A 42 18.50 -10.70 -5.38
N GLN A 43 17.64 -11.19 -6.28
CA GLN A 43 16.86 -10.35 -7.19
C GLN A 43 15.43 -10.20 -6.68
N VAL A 44 15.07 -8.99 -6.25
CA VAL A 44 13.72 -8.66 -5.78
C VAL A 44 12.85 -8.25 -6.97
N PRO A 45 11.61 -8.80 -7.12
CA PRO A 45 10.76 -8.52 -8.28
C PRO A 45 9.96 -7.21 -8.21
N PHE A 46 10.26 -6.33 -7.24
CA PHE A 46 9.64 -5.03 -7.03
C PHE A 46 10.65 -4.04 -6.45
N PHE A 47 10.33 -2.76 -6.55
CA PHE A 47 11.20 -1.72 -5.98
C PHE A 47 10.87 -1.44 -4.51
N GLU A 48 11.90 -1.50 -3.65
CA GLU A 48 11.85 -1.05 -2.26
C GLU A 48 13.23 -0.57 -1.83
N PRO A 49 13.37 0.68 -1.34
CA PRO A 49 14.67 1.22 -0.92
C PRO A 49 15.38 0.33 0.12
N GLY A 50 16.66 0.02 -0.13
CA GLY A 50 17.51 -0.76 0.77
C GLY A 50 17.26 -2.27 0.80
N LEU A 51 16.19 -2.77 0.19
CA LEU A 51 15.81 -4.19 0.27
C LEU A 51 16.79 -5.11 -0.47
N ASN A 52 17.25 -4.74 -1.67
CA ASN A 52 18.20 -5.54 -2.43
C ASN A 52 19.53 -5.74 -1.67
N GLU A 53 20.03 -4.68 -1.03
CA GLU A 53 21.26 -4.73 -0.24
C GLU A 53 21.09 -5.62 0.99
N LEU A 54 19.98 -5.44 1.71
CA LEU A 54 19.65 -6.24 2.89
C LEU A 54 19.50 -7.73 2.54
N LEU A 55 18.78 -8.03 1.45
CA LEU A 55 18.57 -9.39 0.96
C LEU A 55 19.89 -10.07 0.62
N ASN A 56 20.75 -9.41 -0.18
CA ASN A 56 22.03 -9.96 -0.57
C ASN A 56 22.95 -10.20 0.64
N LYS A 57 23.01 -9.27 1.59
CA LYS A 57 23.76 -9.44 2.84
C LYS A 57 23.32 -10.68 3.63
N THR A 58 22.01 -10.92 3.72
CA THR A 58 21.46 -12.03 4.50
C THR A 58 21.60 -13.39 3.79
N LEU A 59 21.55 -13.41 2.46
CA LEU A 59 21.88 -14.61 1.67
C LEU A 59 23.35 -15.00 1.83
N VAL A 60 24.27 -14.03 1.72
CA VAL A 60 25.73 -14.27 1.88
C VAL A 60 26.06 -14.76 3.28
N SER A 61 25.37 -14.27 4.33
CA SER A 61 25.60 -14.75 5.70
C SER A 61 25.10 -16.16 5.96
N GLY A 62 24.32 -16.75 5.05
CA GLY A 62 23.70 -18.06 5.21
C GLY A 62 22.50 -18.09 6.17
N ASN A 63 22.08 -16.95 6.69
CA ASN A 63 20.92 -16.85 7.59
C ASN A 63 19.58 -16.90 6.86
N LEU A 64 19.57 -16.76 5.53
CA LEU A 64 18.39 -16.73 4.69
C LEU A 64 18.48 -17.75 3.56
N THR A 65 17.42 -18.54 3.40
CA THR A 65 17.22 -19.43 2.27
C THR A 65 15.83 -19.27 1.68
N PHE A 66 15.66 -19.63 0.39
CA PHE A 66 14.34 -19.67 -0.25
C PHE A 66 14.07 -21.07 -0.80
N THR A 67 12.84 -21.57 -0.67
CA THR A 67 12.43 -22.88 -1.13
C THR A 67 10.96 -22.90 -1.55
N THR A 68 10.59 -23.89 -2.38
CA THR A 68 9.20 -24.21 -2.68
C THR A 68 8.67 -25.36 -1.81
N SER A 69 9.54 -26.00 -1.01
CA SER A 69 9.23 -27.18 -0.19
C SER A 69 8.74 -26.78 1.20
N TYR A 70 7.48 -27.12 1.51
CA TYR A 70 6.94 -27.00 2.87
C TYR A 70 7.74 -27.82 3.89
N GLN A 71 8.19 -28.99 3.51
CA GLN A 71 8.99 -29.85 4.39
C GLN A 71 10.30 -29.18 4.80
N GLU A 72 11.05 -28.66 3.84
CA GLU A 72 12.33 -27.97 4.11
C GLU A 72 12.15 -26.72 4.96
N ALA A 73 11.14 -25.92 4.68
CA ALA A 73 10.93 -24.67 5.38
C ALA A 73 10.45 -24.85 6.83
N ILE A 74 9.65 -25.88 7.12
CA ILE A 74 8.82 -25.93 8.34
C ILE A 74 9.31 -26.96 9.36
N THR A 75 9.93 -28.07 8.94
CA THR A 75 10.22 -29.20 9.85
C THR A 75 10.94 -28.80 11.14
N ASP A 76 11.85 -27.84 11.07
CA ASP A 76 12.61 -27.34 12.24
C ASP A 76 12.15 -25.98 12.73
N ALA A 77 11.19 -25.33 12.08
CA ALA A 77 10.76 -23.98 12.39
C ALA A 77 10.05 -23.91 13.75
N GLU A 78 10.50 -22.99 14.59
CA GLU A 78 9.89 -22.68 15.88
C GLU A 78 8.72 -21.68 15.73
N ILE A 79 8.81 -20.82 14.71
CA ILE A 79 7.82 -19.79 14.38
C ILE A 79 7.56 -19.86 12.88
N ILE A 80 6.30 -19.99 12.50
CA ILE A 80 5.87 -20.03 11.12
C ILE A 80 4.99 -18.80 10.85
N LEU A 81 5.40 -17.93 9.95
CA LEU A 81 4.69 -16.70 9.59
C LEU A 81 3.92 -16.92 8.28
N ILE A 82 2.60 -16.81 8.31
CA ILE A 82 1.75 -16.83 7.12
C ILE A 82 1.64 -15.41 6.59
N MET A 83 2.20 -15.15 5.41
CA MET A 83 2.27 -13.84 4.75
C MET A 83 1.77 -13.89 3.30
N VAL A 84 0.88 -14.84 3.02
CA VAL A 84 0.28 -14.99 1.69
C VAL A 84 -0.76 -13.91 1.42
N GLY A 85 -1.01 -13.63 0.13
CA GLY A 85 -1.98 -12.63 -0.28
C GLY A 85 -3.41 -12.97 0.16
N THR A 86 -4.17 -11.93 0.49
CA THR A 86 -5.60 -11.99 0.82
C THR A 86 -6.34 -11.01 -0.11
N PRO A 87 -6.56 -11.34 -1.39
CA PRO A 87 -7.27 -10.44 -2.30
C PRO A 87 -8.74 -10.32 -1.88
N SER A 88 -9.35 -9.19 -2.23
CA SER A 88 -10.81 -9.05 -2.04
C SER A 88 -11.57 -9.91 -3.04
N ALA A 89 -12.60 -10.60 -2.58
CA ALA A 89 -13.56 -11.28 -3.42
C ALA A 89 -14.55 -10.28 -4.08
N ALA A 90 -15.37 -10.74 -5.00
CA ALA A 90 -16.33 -9.89 -5.72
C ALA A 90 -17.35 -9.18 -4.81
N ASP A 91 -17.66 -9.74 -3.64
CA ASP A 91 -18.54 -9.16 -2.63
C ASP A 91 -17.82 -8.22 -1.64
N GLY A 92 -16.52 -8.00 -1.88
CA GLY A 92 -15.63 -7.17 -1.05
C GLY A 92 -15.07 -7.88 0.19
N GLN A 93 -15.41 -9.15 0.45
CA GLN A 93 -14.82 -9.89 1.56
C GLN A 93 -13.39 -10.33 1.25
N ALA A 94 -12.57 -10.55 2.29
CA ALA A 94 -11.24 -11.12 2.13
C ALA A 94 -11.31 -12.58 1.64
N ASP A 95 -10.67 -12.90 0.52
CA ASP A 95 -10.52 -14.28 0.07
C ASP A 95 -9.40 -14.97 0.86
N LEU A 96 -9.79 -15.87 1.74
CA LEU A 96 -8.89 -16.61 2.63
C LEU A 96 -8.33 -17.89 2.01
N LYS A 97 -8.63 -18.22 0.74
CA LYS A 97 -8.26 -19.51 0.13
C LYS A 97 -6.76 -19.82 0.27
N TYR A 98 -5.89 -18.83 0.05
CA TYR A 98 -4.44 -19.04 0.16
C TYR A 98 -3.99 -19.25 1.60
N VAL A 99 -4.59 -18.51 2.55
CA VAL A 99 -4.31 -18.66 3.99
C VAL A 99 -4.73 -20.04 4.49
N LEU A 100 -5.92 -20.51 4.11
CA LEU A 100 -6.43 -21.82 4.49
C LEU A 100 -5.65 -22.97 3.82
N ALA A 101 -5.34 -22.87 2.53
CA ALA A 101 -4.51 -23.83 1.80
C ALA A 101 -3.08 -23.93 2.40
N THR A 102 -2.51 -22.78 2.81
CA THR A 102 -1.23 -22.76 3.52
C THR A 102 -1.30 -23.53 4.82
N ALA A 103 -2.35 -23.33 5.63
CA ALA A 103 -2.54 -24.06 6.88
C ALA A 103 -2.65 -25.57 6.65
N GLU A 104 -3.36 -26.00 5.59
CA GLU A 104 -3.46 -27.41 5.20
C GLU A 104 -2.12 -28.01 4.79
N SER A 105 -1.37 -27.29 3.95
CA SER A 105 -0.10 -27.78 3.38
C SER A 105 1.02 -27.90 4.41
N MET A 106 1.06 -26.96 5.39
CA MET A 106 2.12 -26.97 6.42
C MET A 106 1.86 -27.92 7.58
N ALA A 107 0.59 -28.27 7.84
CA ALA A 107 0.21 -29.04 9.03
C ALA A 107 1.01 -30.36 9.25
N PRO A 108 1.30 -31.17 8.21
CA PRO A 108 2.06 -32.42 8.39
C PRO A 108 3.50 -32.24 8.86
N TYR A 109 4.07 -31.04 8.65
CA TYR A 109 5.49 -30.75 8.89
C TYR A 109 5.73 -29.93 10.15
N LEU A 110 4.70 -29.59 10.92
CA LEU A 110 4.84 -28.81 12.13
C LEU A 110 5.69 -29.53 13.17
N LYS A 111 6.61 -28.76 13.77
CA LYS A 111 7.38 -29.18 14.93
C LYS A 111 6.51 -29.10 16.21
N GLU A 112 6.84 -29.91 17.19
CA GLU A 112 6.24 -29.84 18.53
C GLU A 112 6.38 -28.43 19.10
N ASP A 113 5.29 -27.87 19.65
CA ASP A 113 5.19 -26.54 20.22
C ASP A 113 5.47 -25.37 19.25
N ALA A 114 5.37 -25.59 17.95
CA ALA A 114 5.50 -24.53 16.94
C ALA A 114 4.45 -23.45 17.12
N ILE A 115 4.84 -22.21 16.84
CA ILE A 115 3.92 -21.04 16.85
C ILE A 115 3.58 -20.68 15.40
N VAL A 116 2.32 -20.88 15.03
CA VAL A 116 1.78 -20.50 13.71
C VAL A 116 1.19 -19.11 13.79
N VAL A 117 1.80 -18.18 13.11
CA VAL A 117 1.47 -16.75 13.17
C VAL A 117 0.82 -16.28 11.87
N ILE A 118 -0.35 -15.70 11.94
CA ILE A 118 -0.97 -15.02 10.80
C ILE A 118 -0.43 -13.58 10.78
N LYS A 119 0.35 -13.25 9.76
CA LYS A 119 0.84 -11.89 9.51
C LYS A 119 0.06 -11.21 8.38
N SER A 120 -0.54 -11.99 7.47
CA SER A 120 -1.48 -11.48 6.46
C SER A 120 -2.63 -10.70 7.11
N THR A 121 -3.13 -9.67 6.41
CA THR A 121 -4.34 -8.96 6.83
C THR A 121 -5.54 -9.86 6.60
N VAL A 122 -6.24 -10.20 7.67
CA VAL A 122 -7.37 -11.12 7.65
C VAL A 122 -8.49 -10.67 8.61
N PRO A 123 -9.75 -11.00 8.34
CA PRO A 123 -10.87 -10.69 9.22
C PRO A 123 -10.72 -11.32 10.62
N PRO A 124 -11.26 -10.66 11.67
CA PRO A 124 -11.31 -11.22 13.01
C PRO A 124 -11.93 -12.62 13.05
N GLY A 125 -11.29 -13.52 13.81
CA GLY A 125 -11.69 -14.93 13.92
C GLY A 125 -11.02 -15.89 12.94
N THR A 126 -10.17 -15.42 12.03
CA THR A 126 -9.43 -16.27 11.09
C THR A 126 -8.48 -17.24 11.82
N ASN A 127 -7.92 -16.86 12.97
CA ASN A 127 -7.12 -17.79 13.79
C ASN A 127 -7.89 -19.08 14.15
N LYS A 128 -9.16 -18.96 14.50
CA LYS A 128 -10.00 -20.15 14.84
C LYS A 128 -10.22 -21.07 13.63
N LYS A 129 -10.34 -20.49 12.42
CA LYS A 129 -10.45 -21.28 11.19
C LYS A 129 -9.17 -22.06 10.92
N ILE A 130 -8.00 -21.41 11.03
CA ILE A 130 -6.69 -22.06 10.87
C ILE A 130 -6.48 -23.11 11.95
N GLU A 131 -6.74 -22.81 13.21
CA GLU A 131 -6.60 -23.74 14.33
C GLU A 131 -7.43 -25.03 14.11
N LYS A 132 -8.67 -24.89 13.58
CA LYS A 132 -9.51 -26.03 13.25
C LYS A 132 -8.88 -26.93 12.18
N ILE A 133 -8.29 -26.35 11.12
CA ILE A 133 -7.60 -27.08 10.05
C ILE A 133 -6.37 -27.81 10.62
N LEU A 134 -5.54 -27.09 11.40
CA LEU A 134 -4.33 -27.64 11.97
C LEU A 134 -4.62 -28.77 12.94
N LYS A 135 -5.65 -28.66 13.80
CA LYS A 135 -6.06 -29.75 14.71
C LYS A 135 -6.50 -31.04 13.98
N GLN A 136 -6.95 -30.93 12.74
CA GLN A 136 -7.34 -32.11 11.97
C GLN A 136 -6.16 -32.81 11.28
N LYS A 137 -5.08 -32.08 10.98
CA LYS A 137 -3.99 -32.55 10.11
C LYS A 137 -2.63 -32.64 10.78
N ALA A 138 -2.36 -31.80 11.80
CA ALA A 138 -1.11 -31.83 12.56
C ALA A 138 -1.09 -32.99 13.56
N LYS A 139 0.11 -33.58 13.76
CA LYS A 139 0.32 -34.70 14.70
C LYS A 139 0.99 -34.26 15.99
N VAL A 140 1.24 -32.96 16.14
CA VAL A 140 2.01 -32.36 17.24
C VAL A 140 1.23 -31.21 17.86
N SER A 141 1.61 -30.78 19.06
CA SER A 141 1.06 -29.58 19.66
C SER A 141 1.55 -28.32 18.93
N PHE A 142 0.71 -27.32 18.86
CA PHE A 142 1.02 -26.01 18.27
C PHE A 142 0.21 -24.90 18.95
N THR A 143 0.61 -23.66 18.71
CA THR A 143 -0.16 -22.48 19.13
C THR A 143 -0.38 -21.57 17.92
N THR A 144 -1.57 -20.98 17.79
CA THR A 144 -1.83 -19.95 16.78
C THR A 144 -1.74 -18.55 17.38
N ALA A 145 -1.24 -17.59 16.60
CA ALA A 145 -1.16 -16.19 16.97
C ALA A 145 -1.43 -15.30 15.74
N SER A 146 -1.62 -14.00 15.95
CA SER A 146 -1.73 -13.00 14.88
C SER A 146 -0.75 -11.86 15.17
N VAL A 147 0.12 -11.54 14.21
CA VAL A 147 1.04 -10.41 14.31
C VAL A 147 0.95 -9.61 13.01
N PRO A 148 -0.07 -8.75 12.89
CA PRO A 148 -0.25 -7.94 11.68
C PRO A 148 0.93 -7.00 11.46
N GLU A 149 1.20 -6.65 10.21
CA GLU A 149 2.19 -5.66 9.83
C GLU A 149 1.57 -4.26 9.74
N PHE A 150 2.41 -3.23 9.82
CA PHE A 150 2.01 -1.82 9.65
C PHE A 150 3.03 -1.05 8.79
N LEU A 151 3.76 -1.76 7.95
CA LEU A 151 4.73 -1.20 7.04
C LEU A 151 4.06 -0.43 5.89
N ARG A 152 4.86 0.43 5.26
CA ARG A 152 4.45 1.21 4.07
C ARG A 152 5.41 0.91 2.93
N GLU A 153 4.89 0.64 1.76
CA GLU A 153 5.71 0.53 0.54
C GLU A 153 6.56 1.79 0.36
N GLY A 154 7.81 1.64 -0.10
CA GLY A 154 8.77 2.74 -0.21
C GLY A 154 9.52 3.11 1.07
N THR A 155 9.09 2.60 2.23
CA THR A 155 9.78 2.69 3.52
C THR A 155 9.67 1.40 4.33
N ALA A 156 9.35 0.28 3.67
CA ALA A 156 8.99 -0.96 4.36
C ALA A 156 10.16 -1.61 5.09
N VAL A 157 11.38 -1.47 4.57
CA VAL A 157 12.60 -1.94 5.27
C VAL A 157 12.75 -1.17 6.58
N GLU A 158 12.70 0.16 6.53
CA GLU A 158 12.83 1.03 7.72
C GLU A 158 11.67 0.81 8.70
N ASP A 159 10.42 0.77 8.20
CA ASP A 159 9.23 0.51 9.04
C ASP A 159 9.26 -0.88 9.71
N THR A 160 9.98 -1.85 9.12
CA THR A 160 10.13 -3.19 9.70
C THR A 160 11.29 -3.27 10.68
N LEU A 161 12.39 -2.55 10.41
CA LEU A 161 13.54 -2.43 11.32
C LEU A 161 13.19 -1.62 12.58
N HIS A 162 12.40 -0.55 12.43
CA HIS A 162 12.03 0.40 13.47
C HIS A 162 10.52 0.64 13.54
N PRO A 163 9.70 -0.41 13.79
CA PRO A 163 8.25 -0.27 13.80
C PRO A 163 7.81 0.62 14.98
N SER A 164 6.88 1.54 14.73
CA SER A 164 6.30 2.40 15.77
C SER A 164 5.63 1.61 16.90
N ARG A 165 5.17 0.42 16.61
CA ARG A 165 4.66 -0.58 17.58
C ARG A 165 4.61 -1.97 16.93
N VAL A 166 4.63 -2.99 17.78
CA VAL A 166 4.34 -4.38 17.41
C VAL A 166 3.08 -4.84 18.15
N VAL A 167 2.12 -5.36 17.41
CA VAL A 167 0.87 -5.89 17.96
C VAL A 167 0.92 -7.42 17.90
N ILE A 168 0.79 -8.09 19.05
CA ILE A 168 0.81 -9.55 19.18
C ILE A 168 -0.54 -10.03 19.70
N GLY A 169 -1.29 -10.70 18.84
CA GLY A 169 -2.54 -11.34 19.18
C GLY A 169 -2.32 -12.80 19.60
N SER A 170 -2.32 -13.09 20.89
CA SER A 170 -2.22 -14.47 21.41
C SER A 170 -2.92 -14.63 22.75
N THR A 171 -3.60 -15.75 22.95
CA THR A 171 -4.16 -16.16 24.25
C THR A 171 -3.19 -17.05 25.03
N ASN A 172 -2.12 -17.55 24.38
CA ASN A 172 -1.07 -18.35 25.01
C ASN A 172 0.08 -17.44 25.45
N LYS A 173 0.31 -17.35 26.75
CA LYS A 173 1.36 -16.48 27.32
C LYS A 173 2.76 -16.85 26.81
N LYS A 174 3.11 -18.15 26.74
CA LYS A 174 4.45 -18.59 26.28
C LYS A 174 4.69 -18.18 24.82
N ALA A 175 3.68 -18.32 23.95
CA ALA A 175 3.76 -17.89 22.56
C ALA A 175 3.88 -16.37 22.46
N ALA A 176 3.10 -15.62 23.24
CA ALA A 176 3.20 -14.16 23.28
C ALA A 176 4.60 -13.69 23.73
N ASP A 177 5.15 -14.28 24.80
CA ASP A 177 6.48 -13.96 25.32
C ASP A 177 7.58 -14.27 24.27
N LYS A 178 7.50 -15.40 23.56
CA LYS A 178 8.45 -15.78 22.50
C LYS A 178 8.37 -14.85 21.28
N LEU A 179 7.16 -14.47 20.87
CA LEU A 179 6.96 -13.48 19.80
C LEU A 179 7.43 -12.09 20.22
N ALA A 180 7.22 -11.70 21.48
CA ALA A 180 7.79 -10.46 22.02
C ALA A 180 9.32 -10.48 22.01
N GLN A 181 9.95 -11.59 22.39
CA GLN A 181 11.40 -11.77 22.32
C GLN A 181 11.93 -11.62 20.88
N LEU A 182 11.22 -12.17 19.87
CA LEU A 182 11.58 -12.03 18.45
C LEU A 182 11.57 -10.56 17.99
N HIS A 183 10.60 -9.77 18.45
CA HIS A 183 10.41 -8.39 17.98
C HIS A 183 11.09 -7.34 18.88
N ARG A 184 11.56 -7.69 20.06
CA ARG A 184 12.20 -6.74 20.99
C ARG A 184 13.43 -6.01 20.44
N PRO A 185 14.29 -6.62 19.60
CA PRO A 185 15.38 -5.88 18.95
C PRO A 185 14.89 -4.80 17.96
N LEU A 186 13.63 -4.87 17.50
CA LEU A 186 13.06 -3.96 16.52
C LEU A 186 12.23 -2.85 17.18
N SER A 187 11.59 -3.11 18.34
CA SER A 187 10.74 -2.12 19.02
C SER A 187 10.56 -2.42 20.49
N ASP A 188 10.61 -1.37 21.32
CA ASP A 188 10.25 -1.43 22.73
C ASP A 188 8.72 -1.38 22.98
N ARG A 189 7.94 -0.97 21.95
CA ARG A 189 6.49 -0.82 22.03
C ARG A 189 5.79 -2.08 21.56
N ILE A 190 5.71 -3.10 22.43
CA ILE A 190 5.03 -4.36 22.14
C ILE A 190 3.71 -4.41 22.91
N ILE A 191 2.61 -4.61 22.20
CA ILE A 191 1.26 -4.64 22.74
C ILE A 191 0.70 -6.05 22.53
N VAL A 192 0.42 -6.76 23.65
CA VAL A 192 -0.17 -8.10 23.62
C VAL A 192 -1.69 -7.99 23.82
N MET A 193 -2.44 -8.69 22.98
CA MET A 193 -3.90 -8.68 23.01
C MET A 193 -4.48 -10.01 22.49
N LYS A 194 -5.81 -10.14 22.42
CA LYS A 194 -6.45 -11.29 21.76
C LYS A 194 -6.21 -11.28 20.25
N PRO A 195 -6.16 -12.44 19.58
CA PRO A 195 -5.98 -12.50 18.12
C PRO A 195 -6.99 -11.67 17.33
N GLU A 196 -8.26 -11.71 17.73
CA GLU A 196 -9.32 -10.93 17.07
C GLU A 196 -9.09 -9.42 17.19
N SER A 197 -8.58 -8.97 18.35
CA SER A 197 -8.25 -7.55 18.58
C SER A 197 -7.05 -7.12 17.73
N ALA A 198 -6.03 -7.98 17.57
CA ALA A 198 -4.87 -7.70 16.72
C ALA A 198 -5.26 -7.58 15.24
N GLN A 199 -6.11 -8.49 14.76
CA GLN A 199 -6.66 -8.45 13.40
C GLN A 199 -7.50 -7.19 13.17
N MET A 200 -8.40 -6.85 14.10
CA MET A 200 -9.20 -5.63 14.02
C MET A 200 -8.32 -4.37 14.07
N SER A 201 -7.23 -4.35 14.86
CA SER A 201 -6.32 -3.20 14.93
C SER A 201 -5.70 -2.85 13.58
N LYS A 202 -5.39 -3.85 12.75
CA LYS A 202 -4.86 -3.61 11.39
C LYS A 202 -5.90 -2.93 10.50
N TYR A 203 -7.10 -3.49 10.42
CA TYR A 203 -8.20 -2.89 9.64
C TYR A 203 -8.55 -1.49 10.14
N ALA A 204 -8.70 -1.32 11.46
CA ALA A 204 -9.03 -0.03 12.04
C ALA A 204 -7.98 1.03 11.73
N ALA A 205 -6.68 0.70 11.82
CA ALA A 205 -5.60 1.64 11.51
C ALA A 205 -5.66 2.08 10.03
N ASN A 206 -5.71 1.13 9.09
CA ASN A 206 -5.72 1.46 7.66
C ASN A 206 -6.99 2.21 7.25
N THR A 207 -8.16 1.79 7.76
CA THR A 207 -9.43 2.47 7.48
C THR A 207 -9.47 3.86 8.08
N TYR A 208 -8.93 4.08 9.28
CA TYR A 208 -8.84 5.41 9.88
C TYR A 208 -7.99 6.36 9.04
N LEU A 209 -6.81 5.90 8.58
CA LEU A 209 -5.94 6.71 7.72
C LEU A 209 -6.61 7.05 6.38
N ALA A 210 -7.29 6.07 5.77
CA ALA A 210 -8.10 6.27 4.56
C ALA A 210 -9.25 7.27 4.79
N THR A 211 -9.88 7.22 5.98
CA THR A 211 -10.93 8.16 6.38
C THR A 211 -10.39 9.59 6.45
N ARG A 212 -9.19 9.80 6.98
CA ARG A 212 -8.55 11.14 7.00
C ARG A 212 -8.41 11.73 5.60
N ILE A 213 -7.92 10.93 4.63
CA ILE A 213 -7.79 11.35 3.23
C ILE A 213 -9.17 11.66 2.62
N THR A 214 -10.16 10.79 2.86
CA THR A 214 -11.52 11.00 2.36
C THR A 214 -12.13 12.26 2.97
N PHE A 215 -11.98 12.47 4.28
CA PHE A 215 -12.47 13.65 4.98
C PHE A 215 -11.88 14.95 4.42
N ILE A 216 -10.55 15.03 4.28
CA ILE A 216 -9.90 16.24 3.80
C ILE A 216 -10.26 16.53 2.33
N ASN A 217 -10.53 15.51 1.52
CA ASN A 217 -11.05 15.67 0.17
C ASN A 217 -12.44 16.34 0.14
N GLN A 218 -13.32 15.98 1.09
CA GLN A 218 -14.63 16.63 1.21
C GLN A 218 -14.49 18.09 1.70
N VAL A 219 -13.56 18.36 2.62
CA VAL A 219 -13.26 19.73 3.08
C VAL A 219 -12.69 20.57 1.94
N ALA A 220 -11.80 20.00 1.10
CA ALA A 220 -11.25 20.69 -0.06
C ALA A 220 -12.35 21.12 -1.06
N ASP A 221 -13.36 20.27 -1.30
CA ASP A 221 -14.50 20.65 -2.14
C ASP A 221 -15.34 21.79 -1.56
N LEU A 222 -15.44 21.89 -0.23
CA LEU A 222 -16.10 23.01 0.44
C LEU A 222 -15.26 24.28 0.37
N CYS A 223 -13.94 24.19 0.52
CA CYS A 223 -13.02 25.34 0.38
C CYS A 223 -13.17 26.01 -0.98
N GLU A 224 -13.22 25.24 -2.06
CA GLU A 224 -13.41 25.81 -3.39
C GLU A 224 -14.73 26.58 -3.56
N LYS A 225 -15.78 26.19 -2.82
CA LYS A 225 -17.09 26.84 -2.89
C LYS A 225 -17.16 28.13 -2.07
N ASN A 226 -16.45 28.20 -0.95
CA ASN A 226 -16.55 29.32 0.00
C ASN A 226 -15.37 30.29 -0.05
N GLY A 227 -14.31 29.97 -0.84
CA GLY A 227 -13.13 30.82 -0.99
C GLY A 227 -12.02 30.59 0.01
N ALA A 228 -12.10 29.56 0.84
CA ALA A 228 -10.99 29.13 1.70
C ALA A 228 -9.90 28.41 0.88
N ASP A 229 -8.68 28.38 1.40
CA ASP A 229 -7.58 27.55 0.88
C ASP A 229 -7.42 26.31 1.76
N ILE A 230 -7.44 25.14 1.17
CA ILE A 230 -7.31 23.87 1.89
C ILE A 230 -5.97 23.75 2.62
N GLN A 231 -4.88 24.34 2.10
CA GLN A 231 -3.58 24.30 2.76
C GLN A 231 -3.58 25.09 4.06
N GLU A 232 -4.24 26.27 4.08
CA GLU A 232 -4.42 27.05 5.30
C GLU A 232 -5.28 26.30 6.33
N VAL A 233 -6.34 25.64 5.87
CA VAL A 233 -7.19 24.80 6.74
C VAL A 233 -6.39 23.64 7.34
N ILE A 234 -5.58 22.93 6.53
CA ILE A 234 -4.72 21.85 6.99
C ILE A 234 -3.70 22.36 8.00
N ALA A 235 -3.04 23.48 7.73
CA ALA A 235 -2.11 24.11 8.68
C ALA A 235 -2.79 24.41 10.01
N GLY A 236 -4.00 24.99 9.96
CA GLY A 236 -4.75 25.35 11.17
C GLY A 236 -5.17 24.13 12.01
N ILE A 237 -5.67 23.06 11.38
CA ILE A 237 -6.10 21.86 12.13
C ILE A 237 -4.92 20.99 12.58
N GLY A 238 -3.81 20.99 11.83
CA GLY A 238 -2.63 20.17 12.11
C GLY A 238 -1.89 20.56 13.39
N GLU A 239 -1.97 21.84 13.81
CA GLU A 239 -1.38 22.33 15.05
C GLU A 239 -2.05 21.79 16.33
N ASP A 240 -3.29 21.28 16.23
CA ASP A 240 -3.93 20.62 17.36
C ASP A 240 -3.32 19.22 17.56
N SER A 241 -2.63 19.00 18.69
CA SER A 241 -1.96 17.72 19.01
C SER A 241 -2.92 16.50 19.07
N ARG A 242 -4.23 16.72 19.24
CA ARG A 242 -5.26 15.68 19.19
C ARG A 242 -5.54 15.24 17.76
N ILE A 243 -5.22 16.08 16.76
CA ILE A 243 -5.45 15.88 15.33
C ILE A 243 -4.14 15.48 14.64
N GLY A 244 -3.07 16.29 14.80
CA GLY A 244 -1.76 16.11 14.17
C GLY A 244 -1.78 16.38 12.65
N ASP A 245 -0.61 16.39 12.05
CA ASP A 245 -0.32 16.87 10.68
C ASP A 245 -0.31 15.80 9.59
N HIS A 246 -0.46 14.51 9.94
CA HIS A 246 -0.32 13.41 8.99
C HIS A 246 -1.62 13.04 8.29
N TYR A 247 -1.51 12.54 7.04
CA TYR A 247 -2.62 12.04 6.21
C TYR A 247 -3.68 13.07 5.81
N TRP A 248 -3.33 14.35 5.81
CA TRP A 248 -4.13 15.41 5.21
C TRP A 248 -3.68 15.66 3.77
N TYR A 249 -4.00 14.72 2.87
CA TYR A 249 -3.56 14.73 1.48
C TYR A 249 -4.74 14.90 0.53
N PRO A 250 -5.23 16.15 0.32
CA PRO A 250 -6.28 16.40 -0.66
C PRO A 250 -5.78 16.10 -2.06
N GLY A 251 -6.63 15.49 -2.89
CA GLY A 251 -6.24 15.10 -4.23
C GLY A 251 -7.26 14.17 -4.90
N PHE A 252 -6.76 13.29 -5.76
CA PHE A 252 -7.58 12.34 -6.54
C PHE A 252 -8.04 11.11 -5.74
N GLY A 253 -7.81 11.07 -4.45
CA GLY A 253 -8.10 9.92 -3.58
C GLY A 253 -6.86 9.10 -3.24
N TYR A 254 -7.08 7.98 -2.54
CA TYR A 254 -6.03 7.03 -2.20
C TYR A 254 -6.11 5.78 -3.08
N GLY A 255 -4.95 5.20 -3.33
CA GLY A 255 -4.76 3.95 -4.06
C GLY A 255 -3.82 3.00 -3.31
N GLY A 256 -3.15 2.13 -4.05
CA GLY A 256 -2.23 1.12 -3.54
C GLY A 256 -2.91 -0.17 -3.15
N SER A 257 -2.11 -1.15 -2.79
CA SER A 257 -2.56 -2.52 -2.50
C SER A 257 -3.28 -2.68 -1.16
N CYS A 258 -3.17 -1.70 -0.24
CA CYS A 258 -3.63 -1.84 1.14
C CYS A 258 -4.93 -1.08 1.43
N PHE A 259 -4.96 0.25 1.29
CA PHE A 259 -6.11 1.05 1.71
C PHE A 259 -7.41 0.68 0.99
N PRO A 260 -7.47 0.62 -0.36
CA PRO A 260 -8.71 0.27 -1.04
C PRO A 260 -9.24 -1.09 -0.60
N LYS A 261 -8.34 -2.07 -0.53
CA LYS A 261 -8.64 -3.44 -0.11
C LYS A 261 -9.15 -3.50 1.33
N ASP A 262 -8.38 -2.97 2.29
CA ASP A 262 -8.68 -3.11 3.73
C ASP A 262 -9.96 -2.36 4.12
N VAL A 263 -10.23 -1.19 3.50
CA VAL A 263 -11.49 -0.44 3.71
C VAL A 263 -12.68 -1.25 3.17
N SER A 264 -12.56 -1.79 1.94
CA SER A 264 -13.60 -2.63 1.34
C SER A 264 -13.87 -3.88 2.17
N GLU A 265 -12.82 -4.55 2.63
CA GLU A 265 -12.92 -5.76 3.45
C GLU A 265 -13.54 -5.49 4.83
N LEU A 266 -13.16 -4.37 5.49
CA LEU A 266 -13.79 -4.00 6.76
C LEU A 266 -15.26 -3.62 6.58
N ALA A 267 -15.59 -2.91 5.50
CA ALA A 267 -16.98 -2.61 5.12
C ALA A 267 -17.79 -3.88 4.83
N ALA A 268 -17.20 -4.86 4.14
CA ALA A 268 -17.84 -6.16 3.90
C ALA A 268 -17.99 -6.97 5.19
N TYR A 269 -16.94 -7.02 6.02
CA TYR A 269 -16.98 -7.70 7.32
C TYR A 269 -18.06 -7.12 8.23
N SER A 270 -18.22 -5.80 8.28
CA SER A 270 -19.25 -5.16 9.11
C SER A 270 -20.66 -5.62 8.74
N ARG A 271 -20.94 -5.82 7.45
CA ARG A 271 -22.22 -6.38 6.99
C ARG A 271 -22.46 -7.80 7.49
N THR A 272 -21.40 -8.63 7.58
CA THR A 272 -21.52 -10.02 8.07
C THR A 272 -21.84 -10.11 9.56
N VAL A 273 -21.54 -9.06 10.34
CA VAL A 273 -21.87 -8.98 11.77
C VAL A 273 -23.09 -8.10 12.08
N GLY A 274 -23.85 -7.70 11.06
CA GLY A 274 -25.10 -6.96 11.21
C GLY A 274 -24.97 -5.43 11.20
N GLU A 275 -23.76 -4.89 10.99
CA GLU A 275 -23.49 -3.45 10.96
C GLU A 275 -23.39 -2.96 9.49
N SER A 276 -24.53 -2.85 8.80
CA SER A 276 -24.57 -2.60 7.35
C SER A 276 -24.51 -1.13 6.95
N ASP A 277 -25.01 -0.20 7.76
CA ASP A 277 -24.97 1.24 7.49
C ASP A 277 -23.93 1.91 8.40
N ASN A 278 -22.72 2.06 7.87
CA ASN A 278 -21.58 2.52 8.67
C ASN A 278 -20.63 3.40 7.86
N LEU A 279 -19.71 4.06 8.59
CA LEU A 279 -18.71 4.97 8.04
C LEU A 279 -17.81 4.29 6.99
N MET A 280 -17.44 3.02 7.18
CA MET A 280 -16.51 2.31 6.30
C MET A 280 -17.04 2.17 4.87
N ASN A 281 -18.34 1.86 4.73
CA ASN A 281 -19.00 1.87 3.42
C ASN A 281 -18.92 3.25 2.76
N LYS A 282 -19.19 4.32 3.51
CA LYS A 282 -19.17 5.68 2.98
C LYS A 282 -17.76 6.12 2.58
N VAL A 283 -16.74 5.77 3.36
CA VAL A 283 -15.32 6.06 3.03
C VAL A 283 -14.93 5.36 1.73
N HIS A 284 -15.30 4.09 1.56
CA HIS A 284 -15.07 3.34 0.32
C HIS A 284 -15.74 4.02 -0.88
N ASP A 285 -17.04 4.28 -0.80
CA ASP A 285 -17.83 4.84 -1.89
C ASP A 285 -17.32 6.24 -2.31
N LEU A 286 -17.02 7.10 -1.32
CA LEU A 286 -16.51 8.45 -1.58
C LEU A 286 -15.12 8.43 -2.24
N ASN A 287 -14.25 7.49 -1.86
CA ASN A 287 -12.95 7.36 -2.52
C ASN A 287 -13.09 6.87 -3.97
N GLN A 288 -13.93 5.87 -4.22
CA GLN A 288 -14.20 5.37 -5.57
C GLN A 288 -14.79 6.45 -6.49
N ALA A 289 -15.66 7.29 -5.95
CA ALA A 289 -16.27 8.40 -6.69
C ALA A 289 -15.32 9.60 -6.89
N ARG A 290 -14.19 9.68 -6.15
CA ARG A 290 -13.35 10.89 -6.10
C ARG A 290 -12.72 11.24 -7.43
N THR A 291 -12.01 10.32 -8.06
CA THR A 291 -11.34 10.60 -9.35
C THR A 291 -12.33 10.93 -10.46
N PRO A 292 -13.41 10.16 -10.70
CA PRO A 292 -14.44 10.53 -11.69
C PRO A 292 -15.03 11.91 -11.45
N TYR A 293 -15.37 12.24 -10.21
CA TYR A 293 -15.90 13.56 -9.85
C TYR A 293 -14.92 14.70 -10.21
N LEU A 294 -13.63 14.55 -9.83
CA LEU A 294 -12.63 15.57 -10.14
C LEU A 294 -12.39 15.70 -11.63
N MET A 295 -12.32 14.59 -12.37
CA MET A 295 -12.08 14.62 -13.82
C MET A 295 -13.21 15.30 -14.59
N GLU A 296 -14.46 15.10 -14.18
CA GLU A 296 -15.61 15.82 -14.74
C GLU A 296 -15.53 17.33 -14.43
N LYS A 297 -15.25 17.69 -13.18
CA LYS A 297 -15.12 19.07 -12.72
C LYS A 297 -13.98 19.81 -13.41
N LEU A 298 -12.79 19.20 -13.48
CA LEU A 298 -11.62 19.77 -14.14
C LEU A 298 -11.81 19.84 -15.66
N GLY A 299 -12.46 18.84 -16.26
CA GLY A 299 -12.82 18.87 -17.66
C GLY A 299 -13.63 20.11 -18.07
N LYS A 300 -14.60 20.52 -17.21
CA LYS A 300 -15.35 21.77 -17.45
C LYS A 300 -14.44 23.00 -17.39
N LYS A 301 -13.45 23.03 -16.47
CA LYS A 301 -12.51 24.16 -16.34
C LYS A 301 -11.54 24.28 -17.52
N VAL A 302 -11.10 23.16 -18.10
CA VAL A 302 -10.16 23.15 -19.23
C VAL A 302 -10.86 23.18 -20.61
N GLY A 303 -12.20 23.26 -20.65
CA GLY A 303 -12.96 23.31 -21.90
C GLY A 303 -13.16 21.96 -22.60
N GLY A 304 -13.16 20.87 -21.84
CA GLY A 304 -13.31 19.49 -22.32
C GLY A 304 -11.97 18.80 -22.59
N TRP A 305 -12.00 17.48 -22.71
CA TRP A 305 -10.82 16.64 -22.91
C TRP A 305 -10.58 16.26 -24.37
N LYS A 306 -11.61 16.31 -25.22
CA LYS A 306 -11.54 15.87 -26.60
C LYS A 306 -10.45 16.63 -27.39
N ASN A 307 -9.59 15.89 -28.08
CA ASN A 307 -8.46 16.37 -28.87
C ASN A 307 -7.40 17.18 -28.09
N LYS A 308 -7.41 17.10 -26.76
CA LYS A 308 -6.34 17.69 -25.94
C LYS A 308 -5.18 16.71 -25.77
N LYS A 309 -3.97 17.25 -25.76
CA LYS A 309 -2.76 16.55 -25.35
C LYS A 309 -2.59 16.73 -23.85
N VAL A 310 -2.63 15.64 -23.09
CA VAL A 310 -2.60 15.67 -21.63
C VAL A 310 -1.40 14.90 -21.13
N ALA A 311 -0.56 15.55 -20.31
CA ALA A 311 0.57 14.93 -19.65
C ALA A 311 0.20 14.52 -18.22
N ILE A 312 0.43 13.27 -17.86
CA ILE A 312 0.24 12.71 -16.52
C ILE A 312 1.61 12.54 -15.86
N LEU A 313 1.82 13.23 -14.76
CA LEU A 313 3.06 13.14 -13.99
C LEU A 313 2.82 12.38 -12.69
N GLY A 314 3.40 11.17 -12.60
CA GLY A 314 3.19 10.19 -11.55
C GLY A 314 2.15 9.14 -11.95
N LEU A 315 2.60 7.88 -12.11
CA LEU A 315 1.76 6.71 -12.44
C LEU A 315 1.57 5.79 -11.25
N SER A 316 2.55 5.71 -10.35
CA SER A 316 2.45 4.98 -9.08
C SER A 316 1.39 5.60 -8.16
N PHE A 317 0.95 4.87 -7.13
CA PHE A 317 -0.06 5.40 -6.21
C PHE A 317 0.51 6.41 -5.19
N LYS A 318 1.83 6.43 -5.01
CA LYS A 318 2.59 7.38 -4.18
C LYS A 318 4.08 7.38 -4.58
N PRO A 319 4.92 8.32 -4.08
CA PRO A 319 6.37 8.28 -4.30
C PRO A 319 7.07 7.06 -3.70
N ASN A 320 8.27 6.75 -4.18
CA ASN A 320 9.17 5.70 -3.72
C ASN A 320 8.64 4.26 -3.86
N THR A 321 7.78 4.02 -4.85
CA THR A 321 7.31 2.69 -5.23
C THR A 321 7.02 2.61 -6.73
N ASP A 322 7.12 1.42 -7.30
CA ASP A 322 6.69 1.12 -8.67
C ASP A 322 5.25 0.57 -8.76
N ASP A 323 4.54 0.52 -7.61
CA ASP A 323 3.19 -0.05 -7.54
C ASP A 323 2.14 0.91 -8.11
N THR A 324 1.43 0.42 -9.14
CA THR A 324 0.33 1.13 -9.79
C THR A 324 -1.06 0.59 -9.42
N ARG A 325 -1.15 -0.42 -8.53
CA ARG A 325 -2.44 -1.01 -8.16
C ARG A 325 -3.37 0.04 -7.54
N GLU A 326 -4.60 0.11 -8.05
CA GLU A 326 -5.60 1.10 -7.59
C GLU A 326 -5.08 2.55 -7.58
N ALA A 327 -4.04 2.86 -8.37
CA ALA A 327 -3.50 4.22 -8.45
C ALA A 327 -4.52 5.15 -9.12
N PRO A 328 -4.73 6.38 -8.59
CA PRO A 328 -5.62 7.36 -9.22
C PRO A 328 -5.26 7.65 -10.68
N SER A 329 -3.99 7.57 -11.05
CA SER A 329 -3.50 7.76 -12.42
C SER A 329 -4.17 6.82 -13.42
N ILE A 330 -4.49 5.58 -13.04
CA ILE A 330 -5.19 4.63 -13.93
C ILE A 330 -6.59 5.15 -14.27
N ALA A 331 -7.35 5.56 -13.27
CA ALA A 331 -8.70 6.08 -13.46
C ALA A 331 -8.68 7.39 -14.26
N ILE A 332 -7.68 8.26 -14.03
CA ILE A 332 -7.47 9.50 -14.78
C ILE A 332 -7.18 9.20 -16.25
N ILE A 333 -6.22 8.33 -16.55
CA ILE A 333 -5.83 7.97 -17.93
C ILE A 333 -7.01 7.35 -18.65
N ASN A 334 -7.70 6.39 -18.04
CA ASN A 334 -8.89 5.76 -18.63
C ASN A 334 -9.99 6.79 -18.95
N HIS A 335 -10.25 7.73 -18.03
CA HIS A 335 -11.22 8.79 -18.25
C HIS A 335 -10.83 9.69 -19.44
N LEU A 336 -9.56 10.08 -19.52
CA LEU A 336 -9.04 10.92 -20.62
C LEU A 336 -9.14 10.23 -21.98
N GLN A 337 -8.73 8.95 -22.06
CA GLN A 337 -8.82 8.14 -23.28
C GLN A 337 -10.28 8.00 -23.76
N GLN A 338 -11.21 7.69 -22.84
CA GLN A 338 -12.64 7.57 -23.13
C GLN A 338 -13.25 8.89 -23.64
N ASN A 339 -12.67 10.03 -23.24
CA ASN A 339 -13.10 11.36 -23.66
C ASN A 339 -12.28 11.94 -24.83
N GLY A 340 -11.48 11.11 -25.51
CA GLY A 340 -10.80 11.47 -26.75
C GLY A 340 -9.57 12.35 -26.60
N ALA A 341 -8.90 12.31 -25.46
CA ALA A 341 -7.59 12.94 -25.26
C ALA A 341 -6.45 12.04 -25.76
N GLU A 342 -5.34 12.66 -26.19
CA GLU A 342 -4.04 12.02 -26.34
C GLU A 342 -3.28 12.15 -25.02
N VAL A 343 -2.82 11.02 -24.46
CA VAL A 343 -2.24 11.03 -23.12
C VAL A 343 -0.76 10.62 -23.19
N THR A 344 0.10 11.44 -22.62
CA THR A 344 1.48 11.08 -22.28
C THR A 344 1.60 10.88 -20.78
N GLY A 345 2.57 10.08 -20.34
CA GLY A 345 2.79 9.88 -18.90
C GLY A 345 4.28 9.77 -18.57
N PHE A 346 4.63 10.16 -17.37
CA PHE A 346 5.96 9.96 -16.81
C PHE A 346 5.86 9.51 -15.35
N ASP A 347 6.70 8.56 -15.00
CA ASP A 347 6.93 8.14 -13.60
C ASP A 347 8.38 7.67 -13.49
N PRO A 348 9.12 8.04 -12.43
CA PRO A 348 10.52 7.63 -12.26
C PRO A 348 10.72 6.11 -12.17
N MET A 349 9.73 5.38 -11.63
CA MET A 349 9.85 3.96 -11.30
C MET A 349 8.77 3.09 -11.94
N ALA A 350 7.52 3.56 -11.92
CA ALA A 350 6.39 2.76 -12.39
C ALA A 350 6.35 2.67 -13.92
N LYS A 351 5.97 1.48 -14.40
CA LYS A 351 5.70 1.25 -15.83
C LYS A 351 4.21 1.06 -16.06
N TRP A 352 3.70 1.70 -17.10
CA TRP A 352 2.31 1.54 -17.51
C TRP A 352 2.01 0.10 -17.91
N ARG A 353 0.93 -0.44 -17.38
CA ARG A 353 0.48 -1.82 -17.65
C ARG A 353 -0.97 -1.90 -18.17
N GLY A 354 -1.59 -0.74 -18.39
CA GLY A 354 -2.96 -0.65 -18.92
C GLY A 354 -3.02 -0.59 -20.45
N ASP A 355 -4.21 -0.23 -20.96
CA ASP A 355 -4.41 -0.01 -22.40
C ASP A 355 -3.53 1.15 -22.90
N SER A 356 -2.73 0.89 -23.92
CA SER A 356 -1.85 1.88 -24.55
C SER A 356 -2.50 2.61 -25.74
N THR A 357 -3.79 2.40 -26.00
CA THR A 357 -4.52 3.17 -27.01
C THR A 357 -4.53 4.65 -26.60
N ASN A 358 -3.94 5.53 -27.43
CA ASN A 358 -3.78 6.95 -27.14
C ASN A 358 -3.01 7.26 -25.83
N PHE A 359 -2.16 6.33 -25.36
CA PHE A 359 -1.25 6.55 -24.23
C PHE A 359 0.19 6.21 -24.60
N SER A 360 1.12 7.09 -24.23
CA SER A 360 2.56 6.89 -24.41
C SER A 360 3.33 7.29 -23.15
N GLN A 361 3.97 6.32 -22.49
CA GLN A 361 4.90 6.62 -21.41
C GLN A 361 6.22 7.17 -21.97
N LYS A 362 6.73 8.24 -21.33
CA LYS A 362 7.97 8.92 -21.68
C LYS A 362 9.05 8.64 -20.64
N GLU A 363 10.31 8.87 -21.04
CA GLU A 363 11.46 8.62 -20.16
C GLU A 363 11.84 9.84 -19.29
N SER A 364 11.21 11.00 -19.54
CA SER A 364 11.48 12.24 -18.80
C SER A 364 10.24 13.13 -18.68
N VAL A 365 10.24 14.01 -17.67
CA VAL A 365 9.21 15.06 -17.52
C VAL A 365 9.17 15.95 -18.77
N VAL A 366 10.34 16.34 -19.29
CA VAL A 366 10.45 17.19 -20.51
C VAL A 366 9.70 16.57 -21.67
N GLU A 367 9.95 15.30 -21.97
CA GLU A 367 9.29 14.61 -23.07
C GLU A 367 7.79 14.43 -22.84
N ALA A 368 7.38 14.17 -21.60
CA ALA A 368 5.97 13.99 -21.28
C ALA A 368 5.15 15.27 -21.50
N VAL A 369 5.72 16.44 -21.15
CA VAL A 369 5.00 17.72 -21.19
C VAL A 369 5.22 18.52 -22.48
N ALA A 370 6.11 18.08 -23.39
CA ALA A 370 6.60 18.86 -24.54
C ALA A 370 5.48 19.49 -25.41
N GLU A 371 4.36 18.81 -25.58
CA GLU A 371 3.24 19.29 -26.42
C GLU A 371 1.92 19.41 -25.63
N ALA A 372 1.96 19.26 -24.30
CA ALA A 372 0.77 19.16 -23.49
C ALA A 372 -0.05 20.47 -23.46
N ASP A 373 -1.34 20.37 -23.71
CA ASP A 373 -2.32 21.43 -23.43
C ASP A 373 -2.64 21.50 -21.93
N VAL A 374 -2.62 20.32 -21.29
CA VAL A 374 -2.90 20.16 -19.86
C VAL A 374 -1.84 19.26 -19.23
N ILE A 375 -1.28 19.69 -18.14
CA ILE A 375 -0.38 18.91 -17.28
C ILE A 375 -1.14 18.55 -16.02
N ILE A 376 -1.15 17.27 -15.62
CA ILE A 376 -1.76 16.82 -14.38
C ILE A 376 -0.66 16.18 -13.52
N ALA A 377 -0.25 16.86 -12.45
CA ALA A 377 0.65 16.31 -11.44
C ALA A 377 -0.20 15.47 -10.47
N VAL A 378 -0.07 14.15 -10.56
CA VAL A 378 -0.88 13.20 -9.78
C VAL A 378 -0.15 12.80 -8.51
N ILE A 379 1.18 12.65 -8.56
CA ILE A 379 2.03 12.18 -7.47
C ILE A 379 3.22 13.12 -7.30
N GLU A 380 3.59 13.34 -6.05
CA GLU A 380 4.64 14.26 -5.59
C GLU A 380 6.05 13.63 -5.61
N TRP A 381 6.44 13.00 -6.71
CA TRP A 381 7.82 12.55 -6.88
C TRP A 381 8.80 13.74 -6.82
N PRO A 382 9.96 13.62 -6.14
CA PRO A 382 10.95 14.70 -6.11
C PRO A 382 11.36 15.19 -7.50
N GLU A 383 11.50 14.28 -8.48
CA GLU A 383 11.85 14.58 -9.87
C GLU A 383 10.77 15.41 -10.57
N ILE A 384 9.52 15.26 -10.16
CA ILE A 384 8.39 16.03 -10.71
C ILE A 384 8.28 17.39 -10.00
N VAL A 385 8.34 17.40 -8.67
CA VAL A 385 8.17 18.62 -7.87
C VAL A 385 9.32 19.61 -8.07
N SER A 386 10.55 19.13 -8.21
CA SER A 386 11.74 19.97 -8.44
C SER A 386 11.94 20.37 -9.91
N PHE A 387 11.11 19.90 -10.82
CA PHE A 387 11.25 20.21 -12.23
C PHE A 387 10.89 21.67 -12.54
N ASP A 388 11.74 22.33 -13.32
CA ASP A 388 11.54 23.72 -13.75
C ASP A 388 10.63 23.80 -15.00
N PHE A 389 9.33 23.96 -14.78
CA PHE A 389 8.33 24.06 -15.86
C PHE A 389 8.45 25.32 -16.70
N SER A 390 9.27 26.31 -16.34
CA SER A 390 9.53 27.47 -17.19
C SER A 390 10.22 27.09 -18.52
N LYS A 391 10.93 25.96 -18.53
CA LYS A 391 11.68 25.45 -19.69
C LYS A 391 10.81 24.73 -20.73
N THR A 392 9.56 24.45 -20.41
CA THR A 392 8.67 23.63 -21.26
C THR A 392 7.38 24.33 -21.63
N LYS A 393 7.30 25.65 -21.36
CA LYS A 393 6.13 26.45 -21.76
C LYS A 393 6.01 26.52 -23.28
N LEU A 394 4.78 26.45 -23.77
CA LEU A 394 4.44 26.67 -25.18
C LEU A 394 4.01 28.12 -25.41
N ASP A 395 4.02 28.56 -26.66
CA ASP A 395 3.47 29.88 -27.08
C ASP A 395 1.94 29.96 -26.97
N LYS A 396 1.30 28.98 -26.37
CA LYS A 396 -0.12 28.91 -26.04
C LYS A 396 -0.36 28.78 -24.56
N GLN A 397 -1.53 29.18 -24.11
CA GLN A 397 -1.93 28.97 -22.71
C GLN A 397 -2.05 27.47 -22.41
N GLN A 398 -1.40 27.04 -21.33
CA GLN A 398 -1.45 25.67 -20.84
C GLN A 398 -2.14 25.62 -19.48
N PHE A 399 -2.80 24.52 -19.18
CA PHE A 399 -3.34 24.27 -17.84
C PHE A 399 -2.38 23.41 -17.05
N PHE A 400 -2.20 23.75 -15.77
CA PHE A 400 -1.45 22.94 -14.82
C PHE A 400 -2.38 22.55 -13.66
N ILE A 401 -2.73 21.27 -13.58
CA ILE A 401 -3.56 20.69 -12.52
C ILE A 401 -2.63 20.09 -11.47
N ASP A 402 -2.57 20.73 -10.31
CA ASP A 402 -1.79 20.26 -9.16
C ASP A 402 -2.66 19.37 -8.27
N GLY A 403 -2.58 18.07 -8.53
CA GLY A 403 -3.37 17.06 -7.83
C GLY A 403 -2.94 16.79 -6.40
N ARG A 404 -1.81 17.39 -5.94
CA ARG A 404 -1.26 17.20 -4.59
C ARG A 404 -0.94 18.51 -3.86
N ASN A 405 -1.20 19.65 -4.52
CA ASN A 405 -0.91 21.00 -4.00
C ASN A 405 0.56 21.17 -3.57
N GLN A 406 1.50 20.66 -4.38
CA GLN A 406 2.94 20.68 -4.09
C GLN A 406 3.68 21.83 -4.81
N PHE A 407 3.02 22.52 -5.71
CA PHE A 407 3.63 23.59 -6.49
C PHE A 407 3.20 24.96 -5.97
N GLU A 408 4.13 25.92 -6.03
CA GLU A 408 3.82 27.32 -5.73
C GLU A 408 3.05 27.94 -6.92
N PRO A 409 1.77 28.33 -6.71
CA PRO A 409 0.92 28.81 -7.80
C PRO A 409 1.51 30.01 -8.54
N SER A 410 2.12 30.95 -7.83
CA SER A 410 2.70 32.17 -8.40
C SER A 410 3.79 31.88 -9.42
N ILE A 411 4.61 30.83 -9.19
CA ILE A 411 5.67 30.42 -10.12
C ILE A 411 5.08 29.93 -11.43
N LEU A 412 4.04 29.10 -11.37
CA LEU A 412 3.40 28.55 -12.57
C LEU A 412 2.62 29.62 -13.32
N ILE A 413 1.89 30.50 -12.63
CA ILE A 413 1.14 31.61 -13.24
C ILE A 413 2.08 32.57 -13.95
N ASN A 414 3.22 32.93 -13.35
CA ASN A 414 4.23 33.80 -13.95
C ASN A 414 4.88 33.17 -15.20
N ASN A 415 4.81 31.83 -15.34
CA ASN A 415 5.26 31.08 -16.51
C ASN A 415 4.13 30.79 -17.52
N ASN A 416 3.02 31.54 -17.46
CA ASN A 416 1.89 31.46 -18.40
C ASN A 416 1.05 30.17 -18.30
N TYR A 417 1.10 29.48 -17.13
CA TYR A 417 0.17 28.37 -16.85
C TYR A 417 -1.11 28.90 -16.19
N THR A 418 -2.25 28.32 -16.56
CA THR A 418 -3.47 28.42 -15.74
C THR A 418 -3.40 27.37 -14.65
N TYR A 419 -3.07 27.75 -13.44
CA TYR A 419 -2.95 26.85 -12.29
C TYR A 419 -4.32 26.46 -11.74
N LEU A 420 -4.49 25.14 -11.48
CA LEU A 420 -5.69 24.57 -10.88
C LEU A 420 -5.27 23.63 -9.74
N GLY A 421 -5.33 24.08 -8.49
CA GLY A 421 -5.12 23.28 -7.30
C GLY A 421 -6.41 22.57 -6.85
N ILE A 422 -6.27 21.58 -5.97
CA ILE A 422 -7.40 20.89 -5.34
C ILE A 422 -7.74 21.59 -4.02
N GLY A 423 -8.97 22.10 -3.89
CA GLY A 423 -9.39 22.85 -2.71
C GLY A 423 -8.78 24.26 -2.61
N ARG A 424 -8.32 24.82 -3.73
CA ARG A 424 -7.72 26.15 -3.86
C ARG A 424 -8.43 26.94 -4.97
N LYS A 425 -8.43 28.26 -4.87
CA LYS A 425 -8.93 29.18 -5.91
C LYS A 425 -7.79 29.83 -6.68
#